data_732d919cccca5fc8af5026ecdf90fcae
#
_entry.id   732d919cccca5fc8af5026ecdf90fcae
#
_cell.length_a   1.000
_cell.length_b   1.000
_cell.length_c   1.000
_cell.angle_alpha   90.00
_cell.angle_beta   90.00
_cell.angle_gamma   90.00
#
_symmetry.space_group_name_H-M   'P 1'
#
loop_
_entity.id
_entity.type
_entity.pdbx_description
1 polymer ?
#
loop_
_entity_poly.entity_id
_entity_poly.type
_entity_poly.pdbx_seq_one_letter_code
_entity_poly.pdbx_strand_id
1 'polypeptide(L)'
;MSDEQVRLGELRDEIDQIDQKIMELISARAACAQEVAHVKTTANPGQDVFFYRPEREAQVLRRIKEQNPGPLSGEEMARLFREIMSACLALEKPMHIAFLGPIGTFTQAAALKHFGHSVVSVPLPAIDAVFREVESGAAHYGVVPVENSTEGMINHTLDMFMSSPLKICGEVQLRIHHHLLVCPKHGDQEITRIYSHQQSFAQCRQ
;
A
#
# COMPACT_ATOMS: atom_id res chain seq x y z
N MET A 1 15.20 -42.45 12.25
CA MET A 1 14.94 -40.98 12.30
C MET A 1 14.92 -40.61 13.77
N SER A 2 15.49 -39.45 14.14
CA SER A 2 15.38 -39.00 15.54
C SER A 2 13.93 -38.56 15.82
N ASP A 3 13.50 -38.65 17.09
CA ASP A 3 12.17 -38.17 17.51
C ASP A 3 11.91 -36.70 17.10
N GLU A 4 12.96 -35.88 17.08
CA GLU A 4 12.94 -34.51 16.58
C GLU A 4 12.57 -34.45 15.10
N GLN A 5 13.15 -35.30 14.24
CA GLN A 5 12.84 -35.34 12.81
C GLN A 5 11.39 -35.77 12.54
N VAL A 6 10.87 -36.70 13.31
CA VAL A 6 9.47 -37.14 13.24
C VAL A 6 8.56 -35.96 13.60
N ARG A 7 8.83 -35.31 14.75
CA ARG A 7 8.01 -34.18 15.20
C ARG A 7 8.03 -32.98 14.24
N LEU A 8 9.19 -32.67 13.64
CA LEU A 8 9.30 -31.62 12.60
C LEU A 8 8.51 -32.00 11.33
N GLY A 9 8.47 -33.30 10.98
CA GLY A 9 7.63 -33.78 9.88
C GLY A 9 6.15 -33.51 10.14
N GLU A 10 5.64 -33.94 11.29
CA GLU A 10 4.24 -33.73 11.69
C GLU A 10 3.83 -32.24 11.66
N LEU A 11 4.69 -31.35 12.20
CA LEU A 11 4.43 -29.91 12.19
C LEU A 11 4.38 -29.30 10.76
N ARG A 12 5.21 -29.82 9.85
CA ARG A 12 5.18 -29.39 8.44
C ARG A 12 3.88 -29.83 7.76
N ASP A 13 3.47 -31.07 7.97
CA ASP A 13 2.21 -31.59 7.43
C ASP A 13 1.01 -30.81 7.99
N GLU A 14 1.05 -30.40 9.26
CA GLU A 14 0.02 -29.53 9.85
C GLU A 14 0.01 -28.14 9.22
N ILE A 15 1.17 -27.53 8.97
CA ILE A 15 1.30 -26.24 8.28
C ILE A 15 0.73 -26.36 6.87
N ASP A 16 1.07 -27.39 6.10
CA ASP A 16 0.58 -27.59 4.74
C ASP A 16 -0.96 -27.70 4.69
N GLN A 17 -1.56 -28.36 5.68
CA GLN A 17 -3.03 -28.43 5.80
C GLN A 17 -3.65 -27.06 6.13
N ILE A 18 -3.00 -26.25 6.96
CA ILE A 18 -3.44 -24.88 7.27
C ILE A 18 -3.34 -24.02 6.02
N ASP A 19 -2.24 -24.08 5.28
CA ASP A 19 -2.03 -23.34 4.05
C ASP A 19 -3.09 -23.67 2.99
N GLN A 20 -3.47 -24.94 2.86
CA GLN A 20 -4.56 -25.36 1.99
C GLN A 20 -5.90 -24.67 2.38
N LYS A 21 -6.23 -24.65 3.67
CA LYS A 21 -7.44 -23.95 4.17
C LYS A 21 -7.40 -22.45 3.92
N ILE A 22 -6.22 -21.83 4.09
CA ILE A 22 -6.02 -20.40 3.81
C ILE A 22 -6.30 -20.11 2.34
N MET A 23 -5.76 -20.91 1.41
CA MET A 23 -6.02 -20.76 -0.02
C MET A 23 -7.51 -20.90 -0.35
N GLU A 24 -8.19 -21.88 0.21
CA GLU A 24 -9.63 -22.08 0.01
C GLU A 24 -10.45 -20.91 0.52
N LEU A 25 -10.14 -20.38 1.72
CA LEU A 25 -10.83 -19.26 2.31
C LEU A 25 -10.58 -17.94 1.53
N ILE A 26 -9.36 -17.70 1.07
CA ILE A 26 -9.04 -16.54 0.23
C ILE A 26 -9.77 -16.64 -1.11
N SER A 27 -9.79 -17.82 -1.74
CA SER A 27 -10.52 -18.04 -2.99
C SER A 27 -12.04 -17.85 -2.84
N ALA A 28 -12.63 -18.38 -1.77
CA ALA A 28 -14.04 -18.17 -1.45
C ALA A 28 -14.36 -16.67 -1.23
N ARG A 29 -13.49 -15.96 -0.52
CA ARG A 29 -13.62 -14.51 -0.31
C ARG A 29 -13.55 -13.74 -1.63
N ALA A 30 -12.65 -14.12 -2.54
CA ALA A 30 -12.52 -13.51 -3.85
C ALA A 30 -13.79 -13.72 -4.70
N ALA A 31 -14.35 -14.93 -4.69
CA ALA A 31 -15.63 -15.23 -5.34
C ALA A 31 -16.78 -14.38 -4.81
N CYS A 32 -16.88 -14.22 -3.47
CA CYS A 32 -17.87 -13.32 -2.85
C CYS A 32 -17.68 -11.84 -3.28
N ALA A 33 -16.42 -11.38 -3.45
CA ALA A 33 -16.15 -10.03 -3.92
C ALA A 33 -16.65 -9.83 -5.36
N GLN A 34 -16.39 -10.79 -6.26
CA GLN A 34 -16.89 -10.76 -7.64
C GLN A 34 -18.41 -10.75 -7.69
N GLU A 35 -19.09 -11.53 -6.85
CA GLU A 35 -20.56 -11.53 -6.76
C GLU A 35 -21.10 -10.17 -6.29
N VAL A 36 -20.45 -9.53 -5.31
CA VAL A 36 -20.80 -8.16 -4.87
C VAL A 36 -20.64 -7.18 -6.04
N ALA A 37 -19.59 -7.31 -6.85
CA ALA A 37 -19.39 -6.46 -8.01
C ALA A 37 -20.50 -6.67 -9.04
N HIS A 38 -20.86 -7.93 -9.33
CA HIS A 38 -21.93 -8.29 -10.24
C HIS A 38 -23.27 -7.68 -9.81
N VAL A 39 -23.63 -7.84 -8.53
CA VAL A 39 -24.87 -7.27 -7.97
C VAL A 39 -24.90 -5.76 -8.09
N LYS A 40 -23.81 -5.07 -7.76
CA LYS A 40 -23.72 -3.61 -7.86
C LYS A 40 -23.84 -3.10 -9.29
N THR A 41 -23.18 -3.77 -10.24
CA THR A 41 -23.22 -3.40 -11.65
C THR A 41 -24.60 -3.63 -12.26
N THR A 42 -25.24 -4.73 -11.90
CA THR A 42 -26.60 -5.06 -12.35
C THR A 42 -27.65 -4.10 -11.80
N ALA A 43 -27.47 -3.66 -10.53
CA ALA A 43 -28.38 -2.71 -9.89
C ALA A 43 -28.23 -1.27 -10.42
N ASN A 44 -27.10 -0.93 -11.07
CA ASN A 44 -26.80 0.41 -11.57
C ASN A 44 -26.32 0.38 -13.03
N PRO A 45 -27.15 -0.05 -13.99
CA PRO A 45 -26.74 -0.17 -15.37
C PRO A 45 -26.38 1.19 -15.97
N GLY A 46 -25.20 1.28 -16.58
CA GLY A 46 -24.70 2.50 -17.24
C GLY A 46 -24.13 3.56 -16.30
N GLN A 47 -24.05 3.29 -14.99
CA GLN A 47 -23.37 4.18 -14.04
C GLN A 47 -21.98 3.66 -13.72
N ASP A 48 -21.06 4.58 -13.45
CA ASP A 48 -19.71 4.21 -12.96
C ASP A 48 -19.81 3.80 -11.49
N VAL A 49 -19.65 2.52 -11.23
CA VAL A 49 -19.80 1.95 -9.88
C VAL A 49 -18.48 2.01 -9.15
N PHE A 50 -18.47 2.70 -8.00
CA PHE A 50 -17.34 2.72 -7.09
C PHE A 50 -17.34 1.47 -6.20
N PHE A 51 -16.34 0.61 -6.39
CA PHE A 51 -16.20 -0.63 -5.62
C PHE A 51 -15.43 -0.41 -4.32
N TYR A 52 -14.37 0.42 -4.35
CA TYR A 52 -13.60 0.75 -3.17
C TYR A 52 -14.37 1.64 -2.21
N ARG A 53 -14.41 1.24 -0.94
CA ARG A 53 -15.07 1.97 0.15
C ARG A 53 -14.13 2.09 1.34
N PRO A 54 -13.44 3.24 1.50
CA PRO A 54 -12.48 3.46 2.57
C PRO A 54 -13.02 3.21 3.96
N GLU A 55 -14.28 3.59 4.21
CA GLU A 55 -14.94 3.41 5.51
C GLU A 55 -15.12 1.92 5.84
N ARG A 56 -15.49 1.13 4.82
CA ARG A 56 -15.66 -0.32 4.98
C ARG A 56 -14.33 -1.02 5.21
N GLU A 57 -13.29 -0.62 4.49
CA GLU A 57 -11.94 -1.12 4.70
C GLU A 57 -11.47 -0.82 6.13
N ALA A 58 -11.59 0.43 6.58
CA ALA A 58 -11.22 0.84 7.93
C ALA A 58 -11.94 0.02 9.01
N GLN A 59 -13.25 -0.22 8.84
CA GLN A 59 -14.04 -1.07 9.75
C GLN A 59 -13.51 -2.51 9.81
N VAL A 60 -13.22 -3.10 8.65
CA VAL A 60 -12.69 -4.48 8.56
C VAL A 60 -11.34 -4.57 9.24
N LEU A 61 -10.42 -3.66 8.94
CA LEU A 61 -9.07 -3.67 9.50
C LEU A 61 -9.07 -3.44 11.02
N ARG A 62 -9.96 -2.55 11.53
CA ARG A 62 -10.14 -2.35 12.97
C ARG A 62 -10.61 -3.64 13.64
N ARG A 63 -11.65 -4.27 13.13
CA ARG A 63 -12.17 -5.53 13.66
C ARG A 63 -11.09 -6.63 13.67
N ILE A 64 -10.28 -6.72 12.61
CA ILE A 64 -9.19 -7.69 12.53
C ILE A 64 -8.15 -7.45 13.63
N LYS A 65 -7.78 -6.20 13.89
CA LYS A 65 -6.84 -5.86 14.97
C LYS A 65 -7.41 -6.19 16.35
N GLU A 66 -8.68 -5.87 16.59
CA GLU A 66 -9.37 -6.11 17.87
C GLU A 66 -9.59 -7.60 18.15
N GLN A 67 -9.88 -8.39 17.13
CA GLN A 67 -10.22 -9.82 17.26
C GLN A 67 -9.02 -10.75 17.01
N ASN A 68 -7.84 -10.21 16.74
CA ASN A 68 -6.66 -11.03 16.47
C ASN A 68 -6.23 -11.81 17.72
N PRO A 69 -6.21 -13.16 17.69
CA PRO A 69 -5.85 -13.97 18.85
C PRO A 69 -4.31 -14.10 19.07
N GLY A 70 -3.49 -13.50 18.19
CA GLY A 70 -2.03 -13.75 18.15
C GLY A 70 -1.69 -15.09 17.47
N PRO A 71 -0.42 -15.47 17.33
CA PRO A 71 0.82 -14.83 17.83
C PRO A 71 1.30 -13.63 16.98
N LEU A 72 0.76 -13.42 15.78
CA LEU A 72 1.09 -12.23 14.97
C LEU A 72 0.49 -10.99 15.62
N SER A 73 1.15 -9.84 15.43
CA SER A 73 0.58 -8.56 15.89
C SER A 73 -0.68 -8.20 15.10
N GLY A 74 -1.59 -7.43 15.72
CA GLY A 74 -2.78 -6.93 15.03
C GLY A 74 -2.43 -6.09 13.79
N GLU A 75 -1.31 -5.37 13.80
CA GLU A 75 -0.82 -4.59 12.67
C GLU A 75 -0.37 -5.49 11.50
N GLU A 76 0.37 -6.57 11.79
CA GLU A 76 0.76 -7.54 10.76
C GLU A 76 -0.46 -8.25 10.16
N MET A 77 -1.42 -8.65 10.99
CA MET A 77 -2.65 -9.25 10.51
C MET A 77 -3.46 -8.28 9.63
N ALA A 78 -3.56 -7.02 10.04
CA ALA A 78 -4.23 -5.99 9.23
C ALA A 78 -3.51 -5.73 7.90
N ARG A 79 -2.17 -5.77 7.87
CA ARG A 79 -1.38 -5.67 6.66
C ARG A 79 -1.70 -6.80 5.67
N LEU A 80 -1.70 -8.05 6.14
CA LEU A 80 -2.05 -9.23 5.32
C LEU A 80 -3.47 -9.11 4.76
N PHE A 81 -4.43 -8.73 5.59
CA PHE A 81 -5.81 -8.56 5.14
C PHE A 81 -5.98 -7.41 4.14
N ARG A 82 -5.19 -6.34 4.22
CA ARG A 82 -5.20 -5.28 3.21
C ARG A 82 -4.76 -5.82 1.85
N GLU A 83 -3.71 -6.64 1.80
CA GLU A 83 -3.28 -7.27 0.54
C GLU A 83 -4.36 -8.20 -0.04
N ILE A 84 -4.99 -9.00 0.80
CA ILE A 84 -6.11 -9.86 0.35
C ILE A 84 -7.27 -9.01 -0.18
N MET A 85 -7.61 -7.91 0.50
CA MET A 85 -8.68 -7.00 0.05
C MET A 85 -8.31 -6.31 -1.26
N SER A 86 -7.08 -5.83 -1.38
CA SER A 86 -6.57 -5.21 -2.61
C SER A 86 -6.62 -6.16 -3.80
N ALA A 87 -6.16 -7.41 -3.60
CA ALA A 87 -6.20 -8.44 -4.65
C ALA A 87 -7.64 -8.77 -5.08
N CYS A 88 -8.57 -8.91 -4.13
CA CYS A 88 -9.98 -9.17 -4.44
C CYS A 88 -10.62 -7.98 -5.18
N LEU A 89 -10.31 -6.74 -4.78
CA LEU A 89 -10.85 -5.54 -5.43
C LEU A 89 -10.34 -5.40 -6.86
N ALA A 90 -9.08 -5.77 -7.12
CA ALA A 90 -8.51 -5.75 -8.47
C ALA A 90 -9.21 -6.71 -9.45
N LEU A 91 -9.87 -7.77 -8.95
CA LEU A 91 -10.70 -8.66 -9.76
C LEU A 91 -12.03 -8.01 -10.18
N GLU A 92 -12.50 -7.01 -9.44
CA GLU A 92 -13.72 -6.28 -9.76
C GLU A 92 -13.45 -5.18 -10.81
N LYS A 93 -12.55 -4.25 -10.48
CA LYS A 93 -12.08 -3.17 -11.36
C LYS A 93 -10.69 -2.73 -10.89
N PRO A 94 -9.66 -2.75 -11.75
CA PRO A 94 -8.34 -2.25 -11.39
C PRO A 94 -8.43 -0.79 -10.92
N MET A 95 -7.87 -0.50 -9.75
CA MET A 95 -7.86 0.84 -9.17
C MET A 95 -6.58 1.59 -9.55
N HIS A 96 -6.72 2.73 -10.24
CA HIS A 96 -5.59 3.58 -10.64
C HIS A 96 -5.28 4.58 -9.53
N ILE A 97 -4.03 4.59 -9.06
CA ILE A 97 -3.55 5.49 -8.01
C ILE A 97 -2.45 6.38 -8.58
N ALA A 98 -2.77 7.66 -8.76
CA ALA A 98 -1.81 8.68 -9.15
C ALA A 98 -0.92 9.06 -7.97
N PHE A 99 0.37 9.26 -8.18
CA PHE A 99 1.29 9.68 -7.12
C PHE A 99 2.44 10.52 -7.68
N LEU A 100 3.06 11.32 -6.82
CA LEU A 100 4.27 12.05 -7.18
C LEU A 100 5.42 11.06 -7.43
N GLY A 101 5.76 10.88 -8.72
CA GLY A 101 6.80 9.96 -9.19
C GLY A 101 8.22 10.46 -8.96
N PRO A 102 9.18 9.76 -9.49
CA PRO A 102 9.06 8.54 -10.30
C PRO A 102 8.69 7.28 -9.50
N ILE A 103 8.68 6.12 -10.18
CA ILE A 103 8.58 4.80 -9.52
C ILE A 103 9.77 4.63 -8.54
N GLY A 104 9.53 3.98 -7.40
CA GLY A 104 10.53 3.75 -6.36
C GLY A 104 10.61 4.88 -5.31
N THR A 105 9.75 5.91 -5.38
CA THR A 105 9.69 6.99 -4.39
C THR A 105 8.97 6.59 -3.11
N PHE A 106 9.18 7.37 -2.04
CA PHE A 106 8.43 7.20 -0.79
C PHE A 106 6.93 7.46 -0.98
N THR A 107 6.55 8.31 -1.93
CA THR A 107 5.14 8.55 -2.26
C THR A 107 4.50 7.31 -2.87
N GLN A 108 5.21 6.57 -3.72
CA GLN A 108 4.74 5.26 -4.17
C GLN A 108 4.62 4.27 -3.02
N ALA A 109 5.63 4.20 -2.16
CA ALA A 109 5.58 3.31 -0.99
C ALA A 109 4.39 3.64 -0.08
N ALA A 110 4.05 4.92 0.09
CA ALA A 110 2.87 5.37 0.82
C ALA A 110 1.58 4.92 0.12
N ALA A 111 1.49 5.05 -1.21
CA ALA A 111 0.35 4.58 -1.99
C ALA A 111 0.13 3.07 -1.82
N LEU A 112 1.17 2.27 -1.99
CA LEU A 112 1.11 0.80 -1.84
C LEU A 112 0.80 0.39 -0.38
N LYS A 113 1.34 1.11 0.60
CA LYS A 113 1.02 0.87 2.02
C LYS A 113 -0.46 1.10 2.33
N HIS A 114 -1.10 2.07 1.67
CA HIS A 114 -2.50 2.42 1.91
C HIS A 114 -3.47 1.53 1.12
N PHE A 115 -3.23 1.35 -0.17
CA PHE A 115 -4.15 0.69 -1.10
C PHE A 115 -3.83 -0.80 -1.37
N GLY A 116 -2.67 -1.30 -0.89
CA GLY A 116 -2.13 -2.62 -1.23
C GLY A 116 -1.43 -2.64 -2.60
N HIS A 117 -0.89 -3.79 -2.96
CA HIS A 117 0.00 -3.92 -4.13
C HIS A 117 -0.73 -4.28 -5.44
N SER A 118 -2.02 -4.56 -5.39
CA SER A 118 -2.80 -4.94 -6.59
C SER A 118 -3.41 -3.75 -7.32
N VAL A 119 -2.98 -2.52 -7.00
CA VAL A 119 -3.40 -1.29 -7.68
C VAL A 119 -2.52 -0.99 -8.88
N VAL A 120 -3.07 -0.25 -9.86
CA VAL A 120 -2.30 0.31 -10.97
C VAL A 120 -1.67 1.63 -10.53
N SER A 121 -0.34 1.63 -10.40
CA SER A 121 0.45 2.80 -10.00
C SER A 121 0.68 3.73 -11.18
N VAL A 122 0.28 5.01 -11.06
CA VAL A 122 0.42 6.05 -12.09
C VAL A 122 1.38 7.13 -11.61
N PRO A 123 2.68 7.06 -11.94
CA PRO A 123 3.68 8.04 -11.55
C PRO A 123 3.52 9.33 -12.35
N LEU A 124 3.47 10.47 -11.70
CA LEU A 124 3.36 11.79 -12.32
C LEU A 124 4.50 12.71 -11.89
N PRO A 125 4.93 13.64 -12.77
CA PRO A 125 6.14 14.42 -12.55
C PRO A 125 5.98 15.54 -11.52
N ALA A 126 4.75 15.93 -11.19
CA ALA A 126 4.47 17.08 -10.32
C ALA A 126 3.18 16.87 -9.51
N ILE A 127 3.07 17.57 -8.38
CA ILE A 127 1.92 17.49 -7.48
C ILE A 127 0.63 17.94 -8.19
N ASP A 128 0.66 19.06 -8.90
CA ASP A 128 -0.48 19.56 -9.66
C ASP A 128 -0.93 18.59 -10.77
N ALA A 129 -0.01 17.81 -11.35
CA ALA A 129 -0.36 16.76 -12.29
C ALA A 129 -1.14 15.61 -11.60
N VAL A 130 -0.80 15.27 -10.35
CA VAL A 130 -1.56 14.28 -9.58
C VAL A 130 -2.99 14.74 -9.33
N PHE A 131 -3.18 16.00 -8.95
CA PHE A 131 -4.52 16.57 -8.77
C PHE A 131 -5.33 16.54 -10.08
N ARG A 132 -4.76 17.00 -11.20
CA ARG A 132 -5.42 16.97 -12.52
C ARG A 132 -5.80 15.56 -12.97
N GLU A 133 -4.95 14.57 -12.71
CA GLU A 133 -5.20 13.16 -13.08
C GLU A 133 -6.43 12.61 -12.35
N VAL A 134 -6.59 12.97 -11.07
CA VAL A 134 -7.77 12.58 -10.29
C VAL A 134 -9.01 13.39 -10.68
N GLU A 135 -8.87 14.70 -10.89
CA GLU A 135 -9.97 15.59 -11.30
C GLU A 135 -10.56 15.19 -12.66
N SER A 136 -9.72 14.74 -13.59
CA SER A 136 -10.15 14.24 -14.89
C SER A 136 -10.83 12.87 -14.86
N GLY A 137 -10.73 12.14 -13.72
CA GLY A 137 -11.22 10.78 -13.58
C GLY A 137 -10.30 9.71 -14.19
N ALA A 138 -9.11 10.07 -14.68
CA ALA A 138 -8.13 9.11 -15.21
C ALA A 138 -7.51 8.27 -14.09
N ALA A 139 -7.37 8.84 -12.88
CA ALA A 139 -7.06 8.10 -11.67
C ALA A 139 -8.20 8.21 -10.65
N HIS A 140 -8.37 7.16 -9.84
CA HIS A 140 -9.40 7.10 -8.81
C HIS A 140 -9.00 7.86 -7.54
N TYR A 141 -7.71 7.83 -7.20
CA TYR A 141 -7.12 8.49 -6.04
C TYR A 141 -5.76 9.06 -6.38
N GLY A 142 -5.37 10.10 -5.64
CA GLY A 142 -4.05 10.70 -5.70
C GLY A 142 -3.34 10.61 -4.35
N VAL A 143 -2.03 10.35 -4.37
CA VAL A 143 -1.17 10.37 -3.19
C VAL A 143 -0.11 11.42 -3.37
N VAL A 144 -0.12 12.41 -2.50
CA VAL A 144 0.80 13.56 -2.53
C VAL A 144 1.46 13.75 -1.16
N PRO A 145 2.72 14.17 -1.11
CA PRO A 145 3.38 14.47 0.15
C PRO A 145 2.84 15.79 0.72
N VAL A 146 2.55 15.81 2.03
CA VAL A 146 2.05 17.00 2.75
C VAL A 146 3.11 17.59 3.65
N GLU A 147 3.89 16.74 4.30
CA GLU A 147 4.91 17.15 5.27
C GLU A 147 6.12 16.21 5.20
N ASN A 148 7.28 16.81 5.41
CA ASN A 148 8.53 16.10 5.64
C ASN A 148 9.10 16.60 6.97
N SER A 149 9.49 15.67 7.86
CA SER A 149 10.00 16.00 9.21
C SER A 149 11.24 16.93 9.23
N THR A 150 11.96 17.01 8.11
CA THR A 150 13.18 17.85 7.99
C THR A 150 12.92 19.15 7.26
N GLU A 151 12.13 19.12 6.19
CA GLU A 151 11.84 20.28 5.33
C GLU A 151 10.53 20.99 5.72
N GLY A 152 9.73 20.37 6.60
CA GLY A 152 8.44 20.88 7.04
C GLY A 152 7.31 20.66 6.03
N MET A 153 6.35 21.57 6.03
CA MET A 153 5.14 21.48 5.20
C MET A 153 5.42 21.79 3.74
N ILE A 154 4.78 21.03 2.85
CA ILE A 154 4.86 21.23 1.41
C ILE A 154 3.74 22.20 0.97
N ASN A 155 4.05 23.49 0.96
CA ASN A 155 3.09 24.55 0.67
C ASN A 155 2.35 24.34 -0.65
N HIS A 156 3.04 23.83 -1.69
CA HIS A 156 2.40 23.57 -2.98
C HIS A 156 1.24 22.56 -2.88
N THR A 157 1.36 21.52 -2.07
CA THR A 157 0.26 20.57 -1.81
C THR A 157 -0.91 21.25 -1.10
N LEU A 158 -0.61 22.12 -0.12
CA LEU A 158 -1.66 22.86 0.61
C LEU A 158 -2.39 23.84 -0.29
N ASP A 159 -1.68 24.56 -1.18
CA ASP A 159 -2.28 25.46 -2.17
C ASP A 159 -3.20 24.70 -3.13
N MET A 160 -2.79 23.50 -3.55
CA MET A 160 -3.63 22.64 -4.38
C MET A 160 -4.91 22.20 -3.65
N PHE A 161 -4.86 21.86 -2.37
CA PHE A 161 -6.06 21.55 -1.59
C PHE A 161 -7.02 22.75 -1.46
N MET A 162 -6.50 23.97 -1.46
CA MET A 162 -7.35 25.17 -1.40
C MET A 162 -8.07 25.47 -2.71
N SER A 163 -7.48 25.08 -3.83
CA SER A 163 -8.00 25.41 -5.18
C SER A 163 -8.76 24.24 -5.83
N SER A 164 -8.49 22.99 -5.46
CA SER A 164 -9.07 21.78 -6.03
C SER A 164 -10.41 21.42 -5.39
N PRO A 165 -11.39 20.88 -6.15
CA PRO A 165 -12.65 20.35 -5.61
C PRO A 165 -12.47 18.98 -4.93
N LEU A 166 -11.31 18.35 -5.04
CA LEU A 166 -11.04 17.02 -4.47
C LEU A 166 -11.12 17.05 -2.94
N LYS A 167 -11.42 15.90 -2.36
CA LYS A 167 -11.53 15.72 -0.90
C LYS A 167 -10.43 14.81 -0.39
N ILE A 168 -9.91 15.15 0.78
CA ILE A 168 -8.98 14.28 1.52
C ILE A 168 -9.81 13.12 2.09
N CYS A 169 -9.44 11.89 1.75
CA CYS A 169 -10.11 10.66 2.18
C CYS A 169 -9.23 9.76 3.06
N GLY A 170 -7.97 10.13 3.27
CA GLY A 170 -7.05 9.39 4.13
C GLY A 170 -5.70 10.06 4.26
N GLU A 171 -4.93 9.58 5.22
CA GLU A 171 -3.52 9.96 5.41
C GLU A 171 -2.66 8.73 5.56
N VAL A 172 -1.39 8.84 5.19
CA VAL A 172 -0.39 7.79 5.35
C VAL A 172 0.88 8.39 5.94
N GLN A 173 1.27 7.87 7.10
CA GLN A 173 2.55 8.18 7.69
C GLN A 173 3.56 7.09 7.32
N LEU A 174 4.69 7.49 6.75
CA LEU A 174 5.77 6.60 6.36
C LEU A 174 7.06 6.99 7.10
N ARG A 175 7.61 6.05 7.86
CA ARG A 175 8.92 6.24 8.48
C ARG A 175 10.00 6.04 7.42
N ILE A 176 10.81 7.08 7.20
CA ILE A 176 11.88 7.07 6.21
C ILE A 176 13.20 6.78 6.91
N HIS A 177 13.93 5.79 6.40
CA HIS A 177 15.30 5.46 6.81
C HIS A 177 16.22 5.57 5.60
N HIS A 178 17.30 6.32 5.74
CA HIS A 178 18.36 6.37 4.76
C HIS A 178 19.46 5.36 5.13
N HIS A 179 19.97 4.66 4.12
CA HIS A 179 21.04 3.68 4.28
C HIS A 179 22.24 4.09 3.44
N LEU A 180 23.43 4.04 4.02
CA LEU A 180 24.67 4.16 3.29
C LEU A 180 25.02 2.81 2.66
N LEU A 181 25.05 2.76 1.33
CA LEU A 181 25.41 1.56 0.59
C LEU A 181 26.87 1.65 0.15
N VAL A 182 27.66 0.63 0.46
CA VAL A 182 29.08 0.51 0.09
C VAL A 182 29.26 -0.75 -0.73
N CYS A 183 30.08 -0.67 -1.77
CA CYS A 183 30.44 -1.86 -2.55
C CYS A 183 31.22 -2.84 -1.65
N PRO A 184 30.84 -4.13 -1.55
CA PRO A 184 31.53 -5.10 -0.68
C PRO A 184 33.03 -5.24 -0.98
N LYS A 185 33.44 -5.03 -2.25
CA LYS A 185 34.84 -5.10 -2.67
C LYS A 185 35.71 -3.96 -2.13
N HIS A 186 35.08 -2.91 -1.59
CA HIS A 186 35.75 -1.68 -1.10
C HIS A 186 35.32 -1.31 0.32
N GLY A 187 34.68 -2.24 1.06
CA GLY A 187 34.13 -1.99 2.38
C GLY A 187 35.13 -1.55 3.44
N ASP A 188 36.42 -1.91 3.26
CA ASP A 188 37.53 -1.54 4.17
C ASP A 188 38.27 -0.26 3.75
N GLN A 189 37.83 0.38 2.64
CA GLN A 189 38.45 1.62 2.17
C GLN A 189 37.73 2.84 2.77
N GLU A 190 38.49 3.91 2.99
CA GLU A 190 37.93 5.19 3.44
C GLU A 190 36.98 5.75 2.38
N ILE A 191 35.76 6.10 2.80
CA ILE A 191 34.73 6.67 1.93
C ILE A 191 35.10 8.13 1.64
N THR A 192 35.50 8.42 0.41
CA THR A 192 35.90 9.77 -0.04
C THR A 192 34.79 10.49 -0.81
N ARG A 193 33.78 9.77 -1.32
CA ARG A 193 32.65 10.34 -2.08
C ARG A 193 31.36 9.61 -1.79
N ILE A 194 30.27 10.36 -1.68
CA ILE A 194 28.92 9.86 -1.54
C ILE A 194 28.06 10.40 -2.68
N TYR A 195 27.28 9.53 -3.32
CA TYR A 195 26.34 9.90 -4.38
C TYR A 195 24.91 9.67 -3.88
N SER A 196 24.08 10.70 -3.93
CA SER A 196 22.69 10.62 -3.54
C SER A 196 21.87 11.74 -4.18
N HIS A 197 20.54 11.65 -4.07
CA HIS A 197 19.66 12.75 -4.42
C HIS A 197 19.83 13.92 -3.44
N GLN A 198 19.69 15.17 -3.92
CA GLN A 198 19.88 16.38 -3.11
C GLN A 198 19.03 16.38 -1.84
N GLN A 199 17.79 15.92 -1.90
CA GLN A 199 16.90 15.82 -0.74
C GLN A 199 17.42 14.84 0.33
N SER A 200 18.02 13.71 -0.07
CA SER A 200 18.62 12.77 0.87
C SER A 200 19.79 13.39 1.62
N PHE A 201 20.62 14.19 0.93
CA PHE A 201 21.69 14.96 1.60
C PHE A 201 21.13 16.01 2.56
N ALA A 202 20.03 16.68 2.19
CA ALA A 202 19.39 17.65 3.05
C ALA A 202 18.85 17.03 4.34
N GLN A 203 18.38 15.78 4.28
CA GLN A 203 17.84 15.03 5.43
C GLN A 203 18.92 14.41 6.33
N CYS A 204 20.16 14.29 5.87
CA CYS A 204 21.28 13.67 6.62
C CYS A 204 22.32 14.71 7.10
N ARG A 205 21.91 15.93 7.41
CA ARG A 205 22.78 17.05 7.81
C ARG A 205 23.19 17.04 9.30
N GLN A 206 23.44 15.89 9.90
CA GLN A 206 24.05 15.85 11.25
C GLN A 206 25.45 15.28 11.16
#